data_aeeeca9ff43e6e8e3535fd9cf6ae8d5c
#
_entry.id   aeeeca9ff43e6e8e3535fd9cf6ae8d5c
#
_cell.length_a   1.000
_cell.length_b   1.000
_cell.length_c   1.000
_cell.angle_alpha   90.00
_cell.angle_beta   90.00
_cell.angle_gamma   90.00
#
_symmetry.space_group_name_H-M   'P 1'
#
loop_
_entity.id
_entity.type
_entity.pdbx_description
1 polymer ?
#
loop_
_entity_poly.entity_id
_entity_poly.type
_entity_poly.pdbx_seq_one_letter_code
_entity_poly.pdbx_strand_id
1 'polypeptide(L)'
;MNLTSAAPDGRADALLTSFERAGYARVMPAILQPAEPFLDLSGEDIRKRMYLTTDPQGRELCLRPDLTIPVSRDYLASPAAGAPQAFCYLGPVFRHRAEGAGEFLQAGIESFGRPDKAAADAEMLALGLEATAHYGLDAPDIRMGDVALFSALIAALDLAPAWKRRLIKDFNHKTSLLQDLDRLAISASHARPEYQGVLAALAGSDPKAAHALVTDLLSIAGITAVGGRSVGEIADRFLEQSALGAQTTLPRETRALIERFLAIAGEPDEAAA
;
A
#
# COMPACT_ATOMS: atom_id res chain seq x y z
N MET A 1 29.21 -24.94 2.26
CA MET A 1 28.41 -23.86 2.85
C MET A 1 29.36 -22.71 3.11
N ASN A 2 29.49 -21.79 2.15
CA ASN A 2 30.43 -20.66 2.29
C ASN A 2 29.73 -19.56 3.10
N LEU A 3 30.16 -19.43 4.36
CA LEU A 3 29.85 -18.27 5.19
C LEU A 3 30.76 -17.10 4.75
N THR A 4 30.54 -16.53 3.58
CA THR A 4 31.09 -15.24 3.23
C THR A 4 30.25 -14.18 3.92
N SER A 5 30.66 -13.77 5.13
CA SER A 5 30.35 -12.43 5.63
C SER A 5 30.85 -11.46 4.57
N ALA A 6 29.94 -10.87 3.80
CA ALA A 6 30.30 -9.75 2.94
C ALA A 6 30.94 -8.69 3.85
N ALA A 7 32.16 -8.30 3.57
CA ALA A 7 32.80 -7.16 4.22
C ALA A 7 31.84 -5.97 4.12
N PRO A 8 31.73 -5.10 5.15
CA PRO A 8 30.87 -3.94 5.08
C PRO A 8 31.19 -3.18 3.79
N ASP A 9 30.20 -3.08 2.91
CA ASP A 9 30.36 -2.40 1.64
C ASP A 9 30.59 -0.91 1.94
N GLY A 10 31.79 -0.39 1.66
CA GLY A 10 32.12 1.02 1.92
C GLY A 10 31.15 2.00 1.26
N ARG A 11 30.36 1.55 0.26
CA ARG A 11 29.25 2.31 -0.34
C ARG A 11 28.09 2.53 0.62
N ALA A 12 27.81 1.55 1.47
CA ALA A 12 26.76 1.66 2.49
C ALA A 12 27.09 2.76 3.52
N ASP A 13 28.33 2.82 3.98
CA ASP A 13 28.77 3.87 4.90
C ASP A 13 28.84 5.24 4.22
N ALA A 14 29.27 5.30 2.96
CA ALA A 14 29.28 6.54 2.18
C ALA A 14 27.84 7.08 1.99
N LEU A 15 26.88 6.22 1.68
CA LEU A 15 25.47 6.58 1.55
C LEU A 15 24.91 7.16 2.85
N LEU A 16 25.09 6.47 3.99
CA LEU A 16 24.62 6.99 5.28
C LEU A 16 25.28 8.31 5.63
N THR A 17 26.58 8.47 5.35
CA THR A 17 27.30 9.72 5.57
C THR A 17 26.74 10.87 4.71
N SER A 18 26.29 10.60 3.47
CA SER A 18 25.66 11.62 2.62
C SER A 18 24.32 12.08 3.21
N PHE A 19 23.50 11.17 3.72
CA PHE A 19 22.25 11.50 4.38
C PHE A 19 22.46 12.28 5.70
N GLU A 20 23.45 11.90 6.51
CA GLU A 20 23.80 12.61 7.74
C GLU A 20 24.29 14.04 7.44
N ARG A 21 25.06 14.24 6.37
CA ARG A 21 25.48 15.58 5.92
C ARG A 21 24.33 16.44 5.43
N ALA A 22 23.29 15.82 4.88
CA ALA A 22 22.05 16.50 4.51
C ALA A 22 21.12 16.79 5.72
N GLY A 23 21.54 16.43 6.94
CA GLY A 23 20.81 16.75 8.17
C GLY A 23 19.88 15.64 8.67
N TYR A 24 19.96 14.43 8.11
CA TYR A 24 19.15 13.29 8.53
C TYR A 24 19.83 12.53 9.68
N ALA A 25 19.16 12.39 10.81
CA ALA A 25 19.68 11.64 11.95
C ALA A 25 19.57 10.15 11.72
N ARG A 26 20.66 9.42 11.94
CA ARG A 26 20.68 7.96 11.78
C ARG A 26 19.86 7.27 12.87
N VAL A 27 18.98 6.36 12.46
CA VAL A 27 18.14 5.55 13.35
C VAL A 27 18.22 4.07 13.00
N MET A 28 17.99 3.21 14.00
CA MET A 28 18.01 1.76 13.83
C MET A 28 16.83 1.14 14.62
N PRO A 29 15.64 1.06 14.04
CA PRO A 29 14.51 0.38 14.68
C PRO A 29 14.80 -1.10 14.96
N ALA A 30 14.11 -1.69 15.91
CA ALA A 30 14.24 -3.11 16.22
C ALA A 30 13.82 -3.98 15.02
N ILE A 31 14.48 -5.15 14.86
CA ILE A 31 14.14 -6.10 13.79
C ILE A 31 12.76 -6.73 14.05
N LEU A 32 12.50 -7.13 15.30
CA LEU A 32 11.24 -7.72 15.70
C LEU A 32 10.22 -6.62 16.01
N GLN A 33 9.11 -6.63 15.29
CA GLN A 33 8.05 -5.62 15.35
C GLN A 33 6.68 -6.25 15.59
N PRO A 34 5.70 -5.53 16.17
CA PRO A 34 4.31 -5.94 16.11
C PRO A 34 3.84 -6.09 14.66
N ALA A 35 3.10 -7.15 14.36
CA ALA A 35 2.63 -7.43 13.00
C ALA A 35 1.48 -6.52 12.55
N GLU A 36 0.59 -6.15 13.49
CA GLU A 36 -0.63 -5.38 13.26
C GLU A 36 -0.42 -4.11 12.41
N PRO A 37 0.54 -3.19 12.71
CA PRO A 37 0.70 -1.96 11.94
C PRO A 37 1.03 -2.19 10.46
N PHE A 38 1.76 -3.27 10.15
CA PHE A 38 2.06 -3.61 8.75
C PHE A 38 0.84 -4.16 8.03
N LEU A 39 0.01 -4.94 8.71
CA LEU A 39 -1.21 -5.53 8.17
C LEU A 39 -2.25 -4.44 7.87
N ASP A 40 -2.43 -3.49 8.77
CA ASP A 40 -3.39 -2.40 8.65
C ASP A 40 -3.02 -1.41 7.53
N LEU A 41 -1.73 -1.06 7.42
CA LEU A 41 -1.27 -0.04 6.48
C LEU A 41 -0.98 -0.60 5.07
N SER A 42 -0.59 -1.87 4.96
CA SER A 42 -0.14 -2.45 3.69
C SER A 42 -1.11 -3.48 3.09
N GLY A 43 -2.18 -3.81 3.80
CA GLY A 43 -3.23 -4.73 3.35
C GLY A 43 -2.79 -6.21 3.27
N GLU A 44 -3.67 -7.04 2.73
CA GLU A 44 -3.56 -8.51 2.71
C GLU A 44 -2.33 -9.06 1.95
N ASP A 45 -1.84 -8.34 0.93
CA ASP A 45 -0.73 -8.85 0.13
C ASP A 45 0.59 -8.86 0.91
N ILE A 46 0.74 -7.98 1.89
CA ILE A 46 1.93 -7.99 2.74
C ILE A 46 1.93 -9.19 3.69
N ARG A 47 0.76 -9.63 4.19
CA ARG A 47 0.65 -10.79 5.09
C ARG A 47 1.32 -12.04 4.51
N LYS A 48 1.11 -12.30 3.21
CA LYS A 48 1.71 -13.46 2.51
C LYS A 48 3.23 -13.37 2.38
N ARG A 49 3.77 -12.17 2.56
CA ARG A 49 5.19 -11.88 2.41
C ARG A 49 5.91 -11.67 3.73
N MET A 50 5.19 -11.64 4.85
CA MET A 50 5.77 -11.42 6.19
C MET A 50 6.25 -12.72 6.80
N TYR A 51 7.35 -12.65 7.56
CA TYR A 51 7.78 -13.69 8.48
C TYR A 51 7.14 -13.40 9.84
N LEU A 52 6.13 -14.18 10.20
CA LEU A 52 5.37 -14.03 11.44
C LEU A 52 5.94 -14.91 12.55
N THR A 53 5.83 -14.45 13.78
CA THR A 53 6.15 -15.19 15.00
C THR A 53 5.21 -14.74 16.14
N THR A 54 5.32 -15.35 17.30
CA THR A 54 4.50 -15.03 18.46
C THR A 54 5.39 -14.90 19.70
N ASP A 55 5.15 -13.88 20.52
CA ASP A 55 5.84 -13.75 21.79
C ASP A 55 5.25 -14.68 22.87
N PRO A 56 5.91 -14.83 24.06
CA PRO A 56 5.40 -15.66 25.13
C PRO A 56 4.04 -15.23 25.69
N GLN A 57 3.59 -14.01 25.42
CA GLN A 57 2.28 -13.48 25.81
C GLN A 57 1.19 -13.69 24.75
N GLY A 58 1.54 -14.35 23.64
CA GLY A 58 0.61 -14.65 22.54
C GLY A 58 0.41 -13.48 21.55
N ARG A 59 1.21 -12.40 21.63
CA ARG A 59 1.12 -11.29 20.67
C ARG A 59 1.79 -11.66 19.35
N GLU A 60 1.13 -11.36 18.24
CA GLU A 60 1.67 -11.60 16.91
C GLU A 60 2.75 -10.56 16.57
N LEU A 61 3.94 -11.05 16.26
CA LEU A 61 5.10 -10.27 15.88
C LEU A 61 5.55 -10.66 14.48
N CYS A 62 6.39 -9.83 13.88
CA CYS A 62 7.03 -10.13 12.59
C CYS A 62 8.49 -9.68 12.56
N LEU A 63 9.28 -10.32 11.71
CA LEU A 63 10.52 -9.70 11.23
C LEU A 63 10.13 -8.54 10.33
N ARG A 64 10.63 -7.33 10.61
CA ARG A 64 10.22 -6.09 9.91
C ARG A 64 10.32 -6.24 8.39
N PRO A 65 9.23 -6.06 7.64
CA PRO A 65 9.25 -6.13 6.18
C PRO A 65 9.74 -4.85 5.52
N ASP A 66 9.78 -3.73 6.25
CA ASP A 66 10.34 -2.44 5.84
C ASP A 66 10.82 -1.64 7.06
N LEU A 67 11.44 -0.49 6.82
CA LEU A 67 11.95 0.41 7.85
C LEU A 67 11.12 1.71 7.98
N THR A 68 10.32 2.08 7.00
CA THR A 68 9.48 3.28 7.03
C THR A 68 8.45 3.23 8.17
N ILE A 69 7.69 2.13 8.29
CA ILE A 69 6.66 1.97 9.33
C ILE A 69 7.27 2.01 10.74
N PRO A 70 8.34 1.25 11.06
CA PRO A 70 9.00 1.36 12.36
C PRO A 70 9.50 2.75 12.69
N VAL A 71 10.19 3.43 11.77
CA VAL A 71 10.69 4.79 11.98
C VAL A 71 9.55 5.77 12.22
N SER A 72 8.48 5.68 11.42
CA SER A 72 7.29 6.51 11.60
C SER A 72 6.62 6.30 12.96
N ARG A 73 6.52 5.07 13.42
CA ARG A 73 5.95 4.74 14.74
C ARG A 73 6.82 5.26 15.88
N ASP A 74 8.13 5.09 15.79
CA ASP A 74 9.07 5.59 16.81
C ASP A 74 9.01 7.12 16.88
N TYR A 75 8.92 7.81 15.72
CA TYR A 75 8.69 9.25 15.68
C TYR A 75 7.37 9.66 16.35
N LEU A 76 6.26 9.00 15.99
CA LEU A 76 4.93 9.31 16.54
C LEU A 76 4.83 9.03 18.05
N ALA A 77 5.60 8.07 18.56
CA ALA A 77 5.69 7.77 20.00
C ALA A 77 6.66 8.68 20.76
N SER A 78 7.45 9.49 20.04
CA SER A 78 8.46 10.37 20.65
C SER A 78 7.85 11.71 21.10
N PRO A 79 8.52 12.44 22.03
CA PRO A 79 8.13 13.81 22.38
C PRO A 79 8.21 14.79 21.21
N ALA A 80 8.89 14.45 20.12
CA ALA A 80 9.03 15.28 18.93
C ALA A 80 7.91 15.08 17.91
N ALA A 81 6.89 14.26 18.22
CA ALA A 81 5.76 14.02 17.32
C ALA A 81 5.07 15.33 16.90
N GLY A 82 4.92 15.54 15.59
CA GLY A 82 4.37 16.77 15.02
C GLY A 82 5.39 17.88 14.75
N ALA A 83 6.62 17.79 15.29
CA ALA A 83 7.70 18.72 14.97
C ALA A 83 8.51 18.24 13.76
N PRO A 84 9.19 19.16 13.02
CA PRO A 84 10.08 18.77 11.93
C PRO A 84 11.21 17.85 12.43
N GLN A 85 11.31 16.67 11.82
CA GLN A 85 12.36 15.69 12.08
C GLN A 85 12.77 15.02 10.77
N ALA A 86 14.04 14.67 10.65
CA ALA A 86 14.60 14.00 9.50
C ALA A 86 15.45 12.81 9.95
N PHE A 87 15.15 11.62 9.44
CA PHE A 87 15.81 10.37 9.81
C PHE A 87 16.35 9.65 8.59
N CYS A 88 17.48 8.98 8.75
CA CYS A 88 18.01 8.03 7.75
C CYS A 88 18.31 6.68 8.39
N TYR A 89 18.28 5.66 7.56
CA TYR A 89 18.54 4.30 8.01
C TYR A 89 19.16 3.44 6.90
N LEU A 90 19.84 2.40 7.32
CA LEU A 90 20.26 1.26 6.48
C LEU A 90 20.23 0.01 7.37
N GLY A 91 19.46 -0.99 6.97
CA GLY A 91 19.39 -2.23 7.75
C GLY A 91 18.67 -3.35 7.03
N PRO A 92 18.74 -4.58 7.57
CA PRO A 92 18.05 -5.72 6.98
C PRO A 92 16.53 -5.59 7.12
N VAL A 93 15.83 -6.00 6.06
CA VAL A 93 14.39 -6.22 6.02
C VAL A 93 14.10 -7.62 5.48
N PHE A 94 12.91 -8.13 5.80
CA PHE A 94 12.59 -9.54 5.63
C PHE A 94 11.26 -9.70 4.89
N ARG A 95 11.29 -10.27 3.68
CA ARG A 95 10.07 -10.54 2.89
C ARG A 95 10.19 -11.88 2.19
N HIS A 96 9.14 -12.69 2.24
CA HIS A 96 9.04 -13.84 1.35
C HIS A 96 9.06 -13.37 -0.11
N ARG A 97 9.95 -13.95 -0.89
CA ARG A 97 10.10 -13.73 -2.34
C ARG A 97 10.01 -15.06 -3.05
N ALA A 98 9.45 -15.05 -4.26
CA ALA A 98 9.43 -16.24 -5.11
C ALA A 98 10.86 -16.68 -5.50
N GLU A 99 11.76 -15.70 -5.66
CA GLU A 99 13.17 -15.91 -5.98
C GLU A 99 14.05 -15.01 -5.12
N GLY A 100 15.26 -15.49 -4.82
CA GLY A 100 16.26 -14.76 -4.03
C GLY A 100 16.11 -14.91 -2.51
N ALA A 101 17.01 -14.23 -1.79
CA ALA A 101 16.99 -14.25 -0.33
C ALA A 101 15.81 -13.47 0.23
N GLY A 102 15.19 -14.01 1.29
CA GLY A 102 14.13 -13.33 2.02
C GLY A 102 14.63 -12.18 2.89
N GLU A 103 15.94 -12.10 3.15
CA GLU A 103 16.62 -11.02 3.83
C GLU A 103 17.41 -10.18 2.83
N PHE A 104 17.27 -8.85 2.88
CA PHE A 104 18.01 -7.89 2.08
C PHE A 104 18.12 -6.55 2.78
N LEU A 105 19.10 -5.73 2.38
CA LEU A 105 19.27 -4.40 2.96
C LEU A 105 18.32 -3.40 2.31
N GLN A 106 17.75 -2.54 3.14
CA GLN A 106 16.98 -1.36 2.75
C GLN A 106 17.66 -0.12 3.34
N ALA A 107 17.95 0.85 2.49
CA ALA A 107 18.32 2.20 2.88
C ALA A 107 17.12 3.14 2.66
N GLY A 108 17.04 4.23 3.42
CA GLY A 108 16.01 5.23 3.22
C GLY A 108 16.20 6.46 4.08
N ILE A 109 15.40 7.48 3.75
CA ILE A 109 15.28 8.73 4.48
C ILE A 109 13.80 9.01 4.74
N GLU A 110 13.49 9.59 5.88
CA GLU A 110 12.13 9.99 6.27
C GLU A 110 12.16 11.45 6.73
N SER A 111 11.25 12.27 6.22
CA SER A 111 11.11 13.69 6.59
C SER A 111 9.71 13.94 7.12
N PHE A 112 9.61 14.34 8.40
CA PHE A 112 8.35 14.55 9.09
C PHE A 112 8.16 16.01 9.46
N GLY A 113 6.90 16.47 9.54
CA GLY A 113 6.49 17.72 10.12
C GLY A 113 6.88 18.99 9.34
N ARG A 114 7.44 18.88 8.14
CA ARG A 114 7.78 20.02 7.28
C ARG A 114 6.53 20.61 6.64
N PRO A 115 6.34 21.95 6.71
CA PRO A 115 5.20 22.61 6.06
C PRO A 115 5.40 22.82 4.54
N ASP A 116 6.66 22.93 4.09
CA ASP A 116 7.08 23.20 2.70
C ASP A 116 7.16 21.92 1.87
N LYS A 117 6.02 21.25 1.65
CA LYS A 117 5.93 19.91 1.03
C LYS A 117 6.67 19.81 -0.29
N ALA A 118 6.45 20.75 -1.22
CA ALA A 118 7.07 20.71 -2.54
C ALA A 118 8.61 20.77 -2.47
N ALA A 119 9.16 21.60 -1.59
CA ALA A 119 10.60 21.67 -1.37
C ALA A 119 11.14 20.41 -0.70
N ALA A 120 10.40 19.83 0.26
CA ALA A 120 10.75 18.58 0.91
C ALA A 120 10.77 17.43 -0.11
N ASP A 121 9.75 17.32 -0.97
CA ASP A 121 9.66 16.27 -2.01
C ASP A 121 10.81 16.39 -3.02
N ALA A 122 11.16 17.62 -3.44
CA ALA A 122 12.28 17.85 -4.34
C ALA A 122 13.63 17.48 -3.70
N GLU A 123 13.83 17.81 -2.41
CA GLU A 123 15.01 17.40 -1.65
C GLU A 123 15.12 15.88 -1.53
N MET A 124 14.01 15.20 -1.18
CA MET A 124 13.94 13.74 -1.09
C MET A 124 14.30 13.07 -2.41
N LEU A 125 13.78 13.61 -3.53
CA LEU A 125 14.13 13.11 -4.88
C LEU A 125 15.62 13.31 -5.17
N ALA A 126 16.18 14.49 -4.91
CA ALA A 126 17.60 14.79 -5.14
C ALA A 126 18.50 13.84 -4.34
N LEU A 127 18.23 13.64 -3.04
CA LEU A 127 18.96 12.70 -2.20
C LEU A 127 18.79 11.24 -2.65
N GLY A 128 17.60 10.88 -3.16
CA GLY A 128 17.38 9.57 -3.77
C GLY A 128 18.25 9.33 -5.00
N LEU A 129 18.41 10.35 -5.86
CA LEU A 129 19.28 10.28 -7.03
C LEU A 129 20.76 10.22 -6.65
N GLU A 130 21.21 11.00 -5.66
CA GLU A 130 22.56 10.87 -5.11
C GLU A 130 22.80 9.47 -4.55
N ALA A 131 21.81 8.88 -3.89
CA ALA A 131 21.89 7.52 -3.36
C ALA A 131 22.11 6.48 -4.46
N THR A 132 21.47 6.63 -5.63
CA THR A 132 21.68 5.71 -6.77
C THR A 132 23.10 5.82 -7.33
N ALA A 133 23.68 7.01 -7.37
CA ALA A 133 25.04 7.24 -7.85
C ALA A 133 26.09 6.53 -6.98
N HIS A 134 25.90 6.41 -5.66
CA HIS A 134 26.78 5.60 -4.80
C HIS A 134 26.88 4.13 -5.22
N TYR A 135 25.89 3.63 -5.96
CA TYR A 135 25.83 2.27 -6.47
C TYR A 135 26.11 2.16 -7.98
N GLY A 136 26.56 3.25 -8.60
CA GLY A 136 26.93 3.28 -10.03
C GLY A 136 25.75 3.42 -10.97
N LEU A 137 24.62 3.91 -10.49
CA LEU A 137 23.44 4.23 -11.30
C LEU A 137 23.37 5.76 -11.48
N ASP A 138 24.17 6.29 -12.42
CA ASP A 138 24.36 7.73 -12.58
C ASP A 138 23.21 8.41 -13.36
N ALA A 139 22.43 7.65 -14.12
CA ALA A 139 21.32 8.17 -14.93
C ALA A 139 20.11 7.22 -14.86
N PRO A 140 19.39 7.15 -13.73
CA PRO A 140 18.19 6.32 -13.60
C PRO A 140 17.03 6.92 -14.42
N ASP A 141 16.18 6.05 -14.96
CA ASP A 141 14.88 6.47 -15.53
C ASP A 141 13.93 6.87 -14.38
N ILE A 142 13.57 8.15 -14.33
CA ILE A 142 12.74 8.73 -13.27
C ILE A 142 11.31 8.75 -13.74
N ARG A 143 10.39 8.17 -12.94
CA ARG A 143 8.96 8.24 -13.18
C ARG A 143 8.26 8.77 -11.95
N MET A 144 7.51 9.83 -12.14
CA MET A 144 6.68 10.44 -11.10
C MET A 144 5.21 10.26 -11.44
N GLY A 145 4.39 10.10 -10.42
CA GLY A 145 2.94 10.05 -10.56
C GLY A 145 2.28 10.66 -9.33
N ASP A 146 1.11 11.23 -9.50
CA ASP A 146 0.33 11.82 -8.43
C ASP A 146 -1.00 11.07 -8.25
N VAL A 147 -1.10 10.31 -7.15
CA VAL A 147 -2.32 9.59 -6.77
C VAL A 147 -3.48 10.56 -6.48
N ALA A 148 -3.19 11.79 -6.04
CA ALA A 148 -4.23 12.77 -5.74
C ALA A 148 -4.96 13.22 -7.01
N LEU A 149 -4.28 13.35 -8.14
CA LEU A 149 -4.90 13.67 -9.43
C LEU A 149 -5.85 12.55 -9.86
N PHE A 150 -5.43 11.30 -9.78
CA PHE A 150 -6.30 10.17 -10.08
C PHE A 150 -7.49 10.08 -9.13
N SER A 151 -7.27 10.29 -7.83
CA SER A 151 -8.33 10.31 -6.83
C SER A 151 -9.34 11.42 -7.08
N ALA A 152 -8.89 12.61 -7.48
CA ALA A 152 -9.76 13.74 -7.84
C ALA A 152 -10.59 13.42 -9.09
N LEU A 153 -9.98 12.82 -10.12
CA LEU A 153 -10.69 12.35 -11.31
C LEU A 153 -11.78 11.35 -10.92
N ILE A 154 -11.44 10.30 -10.19
CA ILE A 154 -12.40 9.26 -9.77
C ILE A 154 -13.51 9.84 -8.87
N ALA A 155 -13.19 10.79 -8.00
CA ALA A 155 -14.19 11.45 -7.15
C ALA A 155 -15.21 12.24 -7.96
N ALA A 156 -14.80 12.89 -9.05
CA ALA A 156 -15.66 13.67 -9.95
C ALA A 156 -16.57 12.81 -10.84
N LEU A 157 -16.27 11.52 -11.00
CA LEU A 157 -17.07 10.62 -11.84
C LEU A 157 -18.33 10.15 -11.10
N ASP A 158 -19.40 9.88 -11.85
CA ASP A 158 -20.63 9.26 -11.32
C ASP A 158 -20.46 7.73 -11.21
N LEU A 159 -19.79 7.32 -10.15
CA LEU A 159 -19.50 5.93 -9.82
C LEU A 159 -19.98 5.61 -8.41
N ALA A 160 -20.44 4.38 -8.19
CA ALA A 160 -20.75 3.91 -6.84
C ALA A 160 -19.53 4.00 -5.91
N PRO A 161 -19.70 4.35 -4.62
CA PRO A 161 -18.60 4.52 -3.68
C PRO A 161 -17.65 3.31 -3.59
N ALA A 162 -18.17 2.09 -3.70
CA ALA A 162 -17.36 0.86 -3.70
C ALA A 162 -16.41 0.81 -4.90
N TRP A 163 -16.87 1.20 -6.10
CA TRP A 163 -16.04 1.28 -7.27
C TRP A 163 -15.00 2.39 -7.20
N LYS A 164 -15.36 3.56 -6.67
CA LYS A 164 -14.40 4.65 -6.45
C LYS A 164 -13.23 4.18 -5.57
N ARG A 165 -13.53 3.57 -4.41
CA ARG A 165 -12.50 3.02 -3.52
C ARG A 165 -11.63 1.97 -4.20
N ARG A 166 -12.25 1.07 -4.95
CA ARG A 166 -11.55 -0.01 -5.63
C ARG A 166 -10.60 0.50 -6.71
N LEU A 167 -11.06 1.38 -7.59
CA LEU A 167 -10.22 1.95 -8.65
C LEU A 167 -9.03 2.74 -8.07
N ILE A 168 -9.26 3.52 -6.99
CA ILE A 168 -8.18 4.24 -6.31
C ILE A 168 -7.17 3.26 -5.70
N LYS A 169 -7.63 2.20 -5.05
CA LYS A 169 -6.77 1.16 -4.48
C LYS A 169 -5.91 0.48 -5.54
N ASP A 170 -6.49 0.19 -6.70
CA ASP A 170 -5.82 -0.55 -7.77
C ASP A 170 -5.01 0.35 -8.72
N PHE A 171 -4.91 1.66 -8.45
CA PHE A 171 -4.18 2.62 -9.29
C PHE A 171 -2.72 2.20 -9.54
N ASN A 172 -2.04 1.71 -8.51
CA ASN A 172 -0.65 1.22 -8.62
C ASN A 172 -0.52 -0.19 -9.22
N HIS A 173 -1.66 -0.83 -9.53
CA HIS A 173 -1.72 -2.18 -10.10
C HIS A 173 -2.42 -2.15 -11.46
N LYS A 174 -1.72 -1.63 -12.48
CA LYS A 174 -2.29 -1.36 -13.83
C LYS A 174 -3.11 -2.53 -14.39
N THR A 175 -2.65 -3.76 -14.22
CA THR A 175 -3.37 -4.95 -14.71
C THR A 175 -4.71 -5.14 -13.98
N SER A 176 -4.75 -5.00 -12.66
CA SER A 176 -5.97 -5.09 -11.86
C SER A 176 -6.94 -3.96 -12.19
N LEU A 177 -6.43 -2.74 -12.33
CA LEU A 177 -7.21 -1.56 -12.69
C LEU A 177 -7.90 -1.73 -14.05
N LEU A 178 -7.17 -2.19 -15.08
CA LEU A 178 -7.74 -2.45 -16.41
C LEU A 178 -8.78 -3.56 -16.38
N GLN A 179 -8.54 -4.63 -15.65
CA GLN A 179 -9.53 -5.70 -15.45
C GLN A 179 -10.80 -5.21 -14.76
N ASP A 180 -10.68 -4.31 -13.81
CA ASP A 180 -11.84 -3.73 -13.14
C ASP A 180 -12.61 -2.76 -14.05
N LEU A 181 -11.93 -1.99 -14.89
CA LEU A 181 -12.57 -1.20 -15.94
C LEU A 181 -13.30 -2.10 -16.96
N ASP A 182 -12.73 -3.25 -17.33
CA ASP A 182 -13.39 -4.23 -18.18
C ASP A 182 -14.64 -4.83 -17.52
N ARG A 183 -14.57 -5.15 -16.23
CA ARG A 183 -15.73 -5.63 -15.45
C ARG A 183 -16.87 -4.61 -15.39
N LEU A 184 -16.52 -3.33 -15.22
CA LEU A 184 -17.48 -2.23 -15.25
C LEU A 184 -18.10 -2.01 -16.65
N ALA A 185 -17.39 -2.36 -17.72
CA ALA A 185 -17.89 -2.21 -19.09
C ALA A 185 -18.81 -3.36 -19.52
N ILE A 186 -18.70 -4.52 -18.88
CA ILE A 186 -19.52 -5.70 -19.18
C ILE A 186 -20.78 -5.63 -18.32
N SER A 187 -21.93 -5.48 -18.95
CA SER A 187 -23.24 -5.50 -18.28
C SER A 187 -23.39 -6.67 -17.30
N ALA A 188 -24.15 -6.45 -16.24
CA ALA A 188 -24.43 -7.34 -15.11
C ALA A 188 -25.01 -8.74 -15.45
N SER A 189 -24.98 -9.19 -16.71
CA SER A 189 -25.54 -10.48 -17.14
C SER A 189 -24.74 -11.71 -16.66
N HIS A 190 -23.60 -11.50 -15.99
CA HIS A 190 -22.73 -12.59 -15.53
C HIS A 190 -22.59 -12.68 -14.00
N ALA A 191 -23.44 -11.99 -13.22
CA ALA A 191 -23.52 -12.24 -11.79
C ALA A 191 -23.97 -13.70 -11.56
N ARG A 192 -23.17 -14.46 -10.82
CA ARG A 192 -23.48 -15.87 -10.52
C ARG A 192 -24.87 -15.96 -9.86
N PRO A 193 -25.79 -16.77 -10.41
CA PRO A 193 -27.20 -16.82 -9.95
C PRO A 193 -27.35 -17.20 -8.48
N GLU A 194 -26.36 -17.90 -7.92
CA GLU A 194 -26.43 -18.54 -6.60
C GLU A 194 -26.51 -17.57 -5.42
N TYR A 195 -26.09 -16.31 -5.59
CA TYR A 195 -26.09 -15.31 -4.50
C TYR A 195 -26.97 -14.09 -4.76
N GLN A 196 -27.67 -14.02 -5.90
CA GLN A 196 -28.46 -12.84 -6.27
C GLN A 196 -29.59 -12.52 -5.27
N GLY A 197 -30.20 -13.54 -4.66
CA GLY A 197 -31.26 -13.34 -3.68
C GLY A 197 -30.77 -12.66 -2.39
N VAL A 198 -29.60 -13.08 -1.89
CA VAL A 198 -29.00 -12.49 -0.69
C VAL A 198 -28.48 -11.08 -1.01
N LEU A 199 -27.86 -10.89 -2.17
CA LEU A 199 -27.35 -9.61 -2.63
C LEU A 199 -28.47 -8.59 -2.85
N ALA A 200 -29.61 -9.02 -3.44
CA ALA A 200 -30.77 -8.18 -3.64
C ALA A 200 -31.46 -7.79 -2.30
N ALA A 201 -31.48 -8.69 -1.33
CA ALA A 201 -32.02 -8.42 0.01
C ALA A 201 -31.16 -7.40 0.78
N LEU A 202 -29.86 -7.39 0.54
CA LEU A 202 -28.90 -6.48 1.17
C LEU A 202 -28.79 -5.12 0.46
N ALA A 203 -29.15 -5.04 -0.81
CA ALA A 203 -28.96 -3.85 -1.66
C ALA A 203 -29.82 -2.62 -1.27
N GLY A 204 -30.73 -2.74 -0.30
CA GLY A 204 -31.52 -1.62 0.22
C GLY A 204 -31.44 -1.45 1.73
N SER A 205 -30.59 -2.23 2.40
CA SER A 205 -30.50 -2.25 3.86
C SER A 205 -29.49 -1.22 4.37
N ASP A 206 -29.71 -0.75 5.62
CA ASP A 206 -28.68 0.02 6.32
C ASP A 206 -27.35 -0.77 6.37
N PRO A 207 -26.20 -0.16 6.03
CA PRO A 207 -24.91 -0.85 6.00
C PRO A 207 -24.55 -1.57 7.31
N LYS A 208 -24.94 -1.02 8.46
CA LYS A 208 -24.72 -1.65 9.77
C LYS A 208 -25.58 -2.89 9.96
N ALA A 209 -26.85 -2.82 9.56
CA ALA A 209 -27.76 -3.96 9.64
C ALA A 209 -27.35 -5.07 8.67
N ALA A 210 -26.92 -4.71 7.46
CA ALA A 210 -26.38 -5.65 6.48
C ALA A 210 -25.12 -6.36 6.99
N HIS A 211 -24.20 -5.61 7.61
CA HIS A 211 -22.98 -6.17 8.22
C HIS A 211 -23.31 -7.13 9.36
N ALA A 212 -24.21 -6.74 10.28
CA ALA A 212 -24.64 -7.59 11.38
C ALA A 212 -25.29 -8.91 10.87
N LEU A 213 -26.18 -8.82 9.89
CA LEU A 213 -26.82 -9.99 9.29
C LEU A 213 -25.81 -10.95 8.66
N VAL A 214 -24.85 -10.44 7.89
CA VAL A 214 -23.80 -11.28 7.28
C VAL A 214 -22.90 -11.91 8.34
N THR A 215 -22.55 -11.15 9.38
CA THR A 215 -21.77 -11.66 10.53
C THR A 215 -22.49 -12.79 11.24
N ASP A 216 -23.79 -12.63 11.51
CA ASP A 216 -24.63 -13.65 12.15
C ASP A 216 -24.76 -14.90 11.28
N LEU A 217 -24.96 -14.76 9.97
CA LEU A 217 -25.03 -15.88 9.03
C LEU A 217 -23.72 -16.66 8.97
N LEU A 218 -22.57 -15.97 8.95
CA LEU A 218 -21.25 -16.62 8.98
C LEU A 218 -21.02 -17.37 10.29
N SER A 219 -21.45 -16.78 11.41
CA SER A 219 -21.38 -17.41 12.74
C SER A 219 -22.25 -18.66 12.83
N ILE A 220 -23.49 -18.59 12.32
CA ILE A 220 -24.43 -19.75 12.27
C ILE A 220 -23.85 -20.86 11.38
N ALA A 221 -23.17 -20.50 10.28
CA ALA A 221 -22.51 -21.45 9.39
C ALA A 221 -21.22 -22.05 9.99
N GLY A 222 -20.85 -21.68 11.21
CA GLY A 222 -19.64 -22.17 11.89
C GLY A 222 -18.34 -21.58 11.35
N ILE A 223 -18.40 -20.50 10.58
CA ILE A 223 -17.24 -19.81 10.05
C ILE A 223 -16.75 -18.83 11.12
N THR A 224 -15.73 -19.23 11.88
CA THR A 224 -15.19 -18.40 12.98
C THR A 224 -14.02 -17.55 12.57
N ALA A 225 -13.08 -18.09 11.85
CA ALA A 225 -11.96 -17.36 11.24
C ALA A 225 -11.37 -18.20 10.11
N VAL A 226 -11.06 -17.61 8.96
CA VAL A 226 -10.44 -18.31 7.84
C VAL A 226 -9.22 -17.53 7.39
N GLY A 227 -8.04 -18.15 7.45
CA GLY A 227 -6.79 -17.54 7.00
C GLY A 227 -6.37 -16.30 7.78
N GLY A 228 -6.68 -16.25 9.11
CA GLY A 228 -6.35 -15.12 9.98
C GLY A 228 -7.27 -13.91 9.85
N ARG A 229 -8.42 -14.06 9.21
CA ARG A 229 -9.45 -13.00 9.11
C ARG A 229 -10.54 -13.21 10.14
N SER A 230 -10.96 -12.12 10.76
CA SER A 230 -12.15 -12.09 11.61
C SER A 230 -13.44 -12.27 10.79
N VAL A 231 -14.51 -12.70 11.43
CA VAL A 231 -15.85 -12.82 10.78
C VAL A 231 -16.32 -11.46 10.26
N GLY A 232 -15.98 -10.36 10.97
CA GLY A 232 -16.28 -9.00 10.53
C GLY A 232 -15.59 -8.63 9.22
N GLU A 233 -14.30 -8.90 9.07
CA GLU A 233 -13.56 -8.65 7.82
C GLU A 233 -14.07 -9.48 6.64
N ILE A 234 -14.55 -10.69 6.90
CA ILE A 234 -15.19 -11.52 5.87
C ILE A 234 -16.53 -10.91 5.46
N ALA A 235 -17.32 -10.42 6.43
CA ALA A 235 -18.59 -9.75 6.17
C ALA A 235 -18.41 -8.46 5.38
N ASP A 236 -17.45 -7.61 5.75
CA ASP A 236 -17.11 -6.39 5.01
C ASP A 236 -16.76 -6.67 3.55
N ARG A 237 -15.91 -7.68 3.32
CA ARG A 237 -15.51 -8.06 1.97
C ARG A 237 -16.68 -8.61 1.15
N PHE A 238 -17.59 -9.36 1.77
CA PHE A 238 -18.80 -9.84 1.11
C PHE A 238 -19.71 -8.67 0.71
N LEU A 239 -19.92 -7.70 1.59
CA LEU A 239 -20.73 -6.51 1.31
C LEU A 239 -20.08 -5.63 0.22
N GLU A 240 -18.76 -5.48 0.23
CA GLU A 240 -18.03 -4.78 -0.82
C GLU A 240 -18.21 -5.45 -2.19
N GLN A 241 -18.08 -6.77 -2.26
CA GLN A 241 -18.33 -7.53 -3.50
C GLN A 241 -19.78 -7.39 -3.98
N SER A 242 -20.73 -7.34 -3.05
CA SER A 242 -22.16 -7.13 -3.35
C SER A 242 -22.39 -5.74 -3.96
N ALA A 243 -21.81 -4.71 -3.33
CA ALA A 243 -21.92 -3.33 -3.81
C ALA A 243 -21.25 -3.13 -5.19
N LEU A 244 -20.16 -3.85 -5.47
CA LEU A 244 -19.52 -3.85 -6.79
C LEU A 244 -20.40 -4.47 -7.87
N GLY A 245 -21.15 -5.52 -7.52
CA GLY A 245 -22.09 -6.20 -8.44
C GLY A 245 -23.38 -5.41 -8.74
N ALA A 246 -23.72 -4.45 -7.88
CA ALA A 246 -24.96 -3.66 -8.03
C ALA A 246 -24.87 -2.55 -9.10
N GLN A 247 -23.68 -2.11 -9.46
CA GLN A 247 -23.49 -1.08 -10.49
C GLN A 247 -23.53 -1.69 -11.89
N THR A 248 -24.41 -1.19 -12.72
CA THR A 248 -24.82 -1.84 -13.97
C THR A 248 -23.96 -1.57 -15.19
N THR A 249 -23.31 -0.41 -15.33
CA THR A 249 -22.39 -0.18 -16.47
C THR A 249 -21.63 1.13 -16.33
N LEU A 250 -20.37 1.14 -16.72
CA LEU A 250 -19.59 2.37 -16.89
C LEU A 250 -19.88 2.95 -18.29
N PRO A 251 -20.30 4.20 -18.41
CA PRO A 251 -20.42 4.85 -19.71
C PRO A 251 -19.10 4.80 -20.50
N ARG A 252 -19.16 4.54 -21.80
CA ARG A 252 -17.97 4.46 -22.66
C ARG A 252 -17.10 5.71 -22.58
N GLU A 253 -17.72 6.88 -22.46
CA GLU A 253 -17.03 8.16 -22.33
C GLU A 253 -16.23 8.25 -21.03
N THR A 254 -16.82 7.80 -19.92
CA THR A 254 -16.15 7.77 -18.60
C THR A 254 -14.97 6.81 -18.61
N ARG A 255 -15.13 5.65 -19.22
CA ARG A 255 -14.02 4.70 -19.41
C ARG A 255 -12.90 5.33 -20.23
N ALA A 256 -13.22 5.91 -21.37
CA ALA A 256 -12.25 6.57 -22.25
C ALA A 256 -11.51 7.69 -21.55
N LEU A 257 -12.19 8.44 -20.66
CA LEU A 257 -11.57 9.50 -19.86
C LEU A 257 -10.54 8.92 -18.88
N ILE A 258 -10.87 7.83 -18.17
CA ILE A 258 -9.94 7.15 -17.27
C ILE A 258 -8.74 6.59 -18.06
N GLU A 259 -8.98 5.93 -19.19
CA GLU A 259 -7.91 5.38 -20.04
C GLU A 259 -7.00 6.48 -20.60
N ARG A 260 -7.55 7.62 -21.00
CA ARG A 260 -6.77 8.79 -21.41
C ARG A 260 -5.90 9.32 -20.27
N PHE A 261 -6.45 9.46 -19.07
CA PHE A 261 -5.69 9.87 -17.90
C PHE A 261 -4.51 8.91 -17.62
N LEU A 262 -4.77 7.60 -17.67
CA LEU A 262 -3.74 6.57 -17.44
C LEU A 262 -2.68 6.51 -18.56
N ALA A 263 -2.96 7.09 -19.71
CA ALA A 263 -2.03 7.20 -20.84
C ALA A 263 -1.19 8.47 -20.80
N ILE A 264 -1.50 9.44 -19.92
CA ILE A 264 -0.69 10.66 -19.77
C ILE A 264 0.70 10.24 -19.27
N ALA A 265 1.70 10.46 -20.10
CA ALA A 265 3.10 10.24 -19.82
C ALA A 265 3.93 11.13 -20.73
N GLY A 266 5.01 11.69 -20.22
CA GLY A 266 5.89 12.59 -20.96
C GLY A 266 6.74 13.40 -20.00
N GLU A 267 7.45 14.37 -20.53
CA GLU A 267 8.13 15.37 -19.71
C GLU A 267 7.09 16.15 -18.87
N PRO A 268 7.47 16.69 -17.70
CA PRO A 268 6.53 17.32 -16.77
C PRO A 268 5.64 18.38 -17.40
N ASP A 269 6.21 19.22 -18.27
CA ASP A 269 5.47 20.31 -18.94
C ASP A 269 4.48 19.78 -19.98
N GLU A 270 4.80 18.68 -20.67
CA GLU A 270 3.92 18.02 -21.62
C GLU A 270 2.78 17.26 -20.93
N ALA A 271 3.09 16.61 -19.81
CA ALA A 271 2.10 15.85 -19.03
C ALA A 271 1.10 16.76 -18.28
N ALA A 272 1.47 18.00 -18.01
CA ALA A 272 0.62 18.99 -17.34
C ALA A 272 -0.32 19.74 -18.30
N ALA A 273 -0.06 19.74 -19.59
CA ALA A 273 -0.86 20.39 -20.64
C ALA A 273 -2.08 19.53 -21.05
#